data_18ba416fce03c5a303d4a15c7763e23e
#
_entry.id   18ba416fce03c5a303d4a15c7763e23e
#
_cell.length_a   1.000
_cell.length_b   1.000
_cell.length_c   1.000
_cell.angle_alpha   90.00
_cell.angle_beta   90.00
_cell.angle_gamma   90.00
#
_symmetry.space_group_name_H-M   'P 1'
#
loop_
_entity.id
_entity.type
_entity.pdbx_description
1 polymer ?
#
loop_
_entity_poly.entity_id
_entity_poly.type
_entity_poly.pdbx_seq_one_letter_code
_entity_poly.pdbx_strand_id
1 'polypeptide(L)'
;HFPLLVTERTRTLYTAIGFYIDTDKMDRTCGHADTMQFLRHTAAILNEYTDQSDLLARVADAGFVLLKVSTADSVRKWLPTALMRIRDFSQLYEKPYNCEVNCGVYALHSDDWELEEILFRTLQSAQMAQRKETDYVICTQDVVREMAQERQLQGEIAAAFERGEFQLYIQFYVNARTGQVVGGEALSRWQHPDRGLLTPGYFVPMMERENLISRMDYYILDKVCALLGRLNEQGIHHFFISCNFSRKSFG
;
A
#
# COMPACT_ATOMS: atom_id res chain seq x y z
N HIS A 1 -6.82 7.07 27.30
CA HIS A 1 -7.72 8.25 27.26
C HIS A 1 -8.90 8.09 26.28
N PHE A 2 -8.79 7.23 25.25
CA PHE A 2 -9.87 7.03 24.28
C PHE A 2 -11.25 6.74 24.91
N PRO A 3 -11.41 5.81 25.87
CA PRO A 3 -12.70 5.53 26.50
C PRO A 3 -13.27 6.69 27.31
N LEU A 4 -12.43 7.65 27.70
CA LEU A 4 -12.85 8.83 28.47
C LEU A 4 -13.39 9.95 27.59
N LEU A 5 -12.91 10.05 26.34
CA LEU A 5 -13.30 11.08 25.38
C LEU A 5 -14.45 10.62 24.48
N VAL A 6 -14.41 9.35 24.06
CA VAL A 6 -15.37 8.80 23.10
C VAL A 6 -16.36 7.91 23.80
N THR A 7 -17.51 8.48 24.13
CA THR A 7 -18.64 7.77 24.74
C THR A 7 -19.65 7.36 23.68
N GLU A 8 -20.62 6.52 24.03
CA GLU A 8 -21.72 6.15 23.13
C GLU A 8 -22.45 7.37 22.53
N ARG A 9 -22.61 8.45 23.31
CA ARG A 9 -23.32 9.65 22.89
C ARG A 9 -22.49 10.60 22.03
N THR A 10 -21.17 10.57 22.18
CA THR A 10 -20.27 11.53 21.51
C THR A 10 -19.52 10.95 20.32
N ARG A 11 -19.53 9.62 20.17
CA ARG A 11 -18.73 8.90 19.16
C ARG A 11 -18.91 9.43 17.75
N THR A 12 -20.15 9.58 17.29
CA THR A 12 -20.45 10.06 15.93
C THR A 12 -20.07 11.52 15.69
N LEU A 13 -19.61 12.24 16.71
CA LEU A 13 -19.07 13.59 16.58
C LEU A 13 -17.60 13.58 16.17
N TYR A 14 -16.92 12.43 16.30
CA TYR A 14 -15.50 12.32 16.06
C TYR A 14 -15.18 11.81 14.67
N THR A 15 -14.08 12.31 14.14
CA THR A 15 -13.40 11.80 12.95
C THR A 15 -11.96 11.43 13.34
N ALA A 16 -11.53 10.22 13.00
CA ALA A 16 -10.16 9.79 13.11
C ALA A 16 -9.41 10.13 11.81
N ILE A 17 -8.23 10.75 11.96
CA ILE A 17 -7.38 11.18 10.85
C ILE A 17 -6.01 10.56 11.07
N GLY A 18 -5.63 9.59 10.24
CA GLY A 18 -4.33 8.92 10.28
C GLY A 18 -3.36 9.59 9.31
N PHE A 19 -2.17 9.90 9.78
CA PHE A 19 -1.06 10.45 9.00
C PHE A 19 0.00 9.35 8.89
N TYR A 20 0.02 8.66 7.76
CA TYR A 20 0.98 7.59 7.51
C TYR A 20 2.31 8.16 7.02
N ILE A 21 3.38 7.77 7.69
CA ILE A 21 4.76 8.13 7.38
C ILE A 21 5.57 6.83 7.38
N ASP A 22 6.15 6.46 6.25
CA ASP A 22 7.04 5.30 6.13
C ASP A 22 8.40 5.64 6.78
N THR A 23 8.47 5.45 8.09
CA THR A 23 9.67 5.76 8.89
C THR A 23 10.85 4.88 8.52
N ASP A 24 10.63 3.63 8.11
CA ASP A 24 11.70 2.72 7.69
C ASP A 24 12.31 3.16 6.35
N LYS A 25 11.49 3.59 5.40
CA LYS A 25 11.95 4.18 4.14
C LYS A 25 12.73 5.46 4.41
N MET A 26 12.23 6.31 5.31
CA MET A 26 12.90 7.55 5.71
C MET A 26 14.25 7.29 6.38
N ASP A 27 14.32 6.40 7.36
CA ASP A 27 15.55 6.05 8.06
C ASP A 27 16.63 5.54 7.09
N ARG A 28 16.26 4.75 6.09
CA ARG A 28 17.17 4.31 5.03
C ARG A 28 17.61 5.43 4.08
N THR A 29 16.75 6.42 3.85
CA THR A 29 17.00 7.50 2.88
C THR A 29 17.78 8.65 3.50
N CYS A 30 17.40 9.08 4.69
CA CYS A 30 17.92 10.31 5.31
C CYS A 30 18.53 10.11 6.71
N GLY A 31 18.41 8.89 7.25
CA GLY A 31 18.90 8.56 8.57
C GLY A 31 17.95 8.91 9.72
N HIS A 32 18.14 8.23 10.85
CA HIS A 32 17.23 8.30 12.00
C HIS A 32 17.08 9.71 12.59
N ALA A 33 18.15 10.51 12.60
CA ALA A 33 18.11 11.87 13.15
C ALA A 33 17.14 12.77 12.37
N ASP A 34 17.18 12.71 11.04
CA ASP A 34 16.31 13.50 10.17
C ASP A 34 14.87 12.98 10.20
N THR A 35 14.67 11.67 10.26
CA THR A 35 13.35 11.06 10.48
C THR A 35 12.71 11.59 11.77
N MET A 36 13.46 11.62 12.87
CA MET A 36 12.98 12.15 14.13
C MET A 36 12.70 13.64 14.09
N GLN A 37 13.49 14.41 13.33
CA GLN A 37 13.25 15.85 13.11
C GLN A 37 11.95 16.07 12.34
N PHE A 38 11.71 15.28 11.28
CA PHE A 38 10.47 15.33 10.50
C PHE A 38 9.24 14.96 11.33
N LEU A 39 9.33 13.93 12.16
CA LEU A 39 8.24 13.54 13.06
C LEU A 39 7.91 14.65 14.07
N ARG A 40 8.91 15.34 14.63
CA ARG A 40 8.70 16.49 15.52
C ARG A 40 8.03 17.65 14.80
N HIS A 41 8.49 17.97 13.58
CA HIS A 41 7.88 18.98 12.72
C HIS A 41 6.41 18.67 12.43
N THR A 42 6.13 17.42 12.03
CA THR A 42 4.76 16.95 11.79
C THR A 42 3.89 17.08 13.04
N ALA A 43 4.37 16.63 14.20
CA ALA A 43 3.65 16.76 15.47
C ALA A 43 3.36 18.21 15.83
N ALA A 44 4.30 19.12 15.62
CA ALA A 44 4.11 20.57 15.90
C ALA A 44 3.00 21.16 15.03
N ILE A 45 2.99 20.85 13.72
CA ILE A 45 1.93 21.31 12.81
C ILE A 45 0.58 20.73 13.20
N LEU A 46 0.50 19.40 13.44
CA LEU A 46 -0.76 18.75 13.80
C LEU A 46 -1.34 19.28 15.12
N ASN A 47 -0.48 19.65 16.06
CA ASN A 47 -0.91 20.22 17.33
C ASN A 47 -1.64 21.57 17.17
N GLU A 48 -1.33 22.35 16.11
CA GLU A 48 -2.05 23.59 15.80
C GLU A 48 -3.50 23.33 15.34
N TYR A 49 -3.80 22.14 14.84
CA TYR A 49 -5.14 21.71 14.43
C TYR A 49 -5.88 20.93 15.53
N THR A 50 -5.32 20.87 16.76
CA THR A 50 -5.85 20.10 17.86
C THR A 50 -6.45 21.02 18.92
N ASP A 51 -7.68 20.74 19.34
CA ASP A 51 -8.39 21.44 20.40
C ASP A 51 -8.40 20.64 21.71
N GLN A 52 -8.95 21.21 22.79
CA GLN A 52 -8.99 20.54 24.12
C GLN A 52 -9.78 19.23 24.16
N SER A 53 -10.74 19.06 23.25
CA SER A 53 -11.55 17.85 23.11
C SER A 53 -10.98 16.81 22.14
N ASP A 54 -9.85 17.13 21.50
CA ASP A 54 -9.22 16.26 20.51
C ASP A 54 -8.10 15.43 21.16
N LEU A 55 -7.67 14.37 20.49
CA LEU A 55 -6.55 13.54 20.91
C LEU A 55 -5.59 13.34 19.74
N LEU A 56 -4.38 13.86 19.86
CA LEU A 56 -3.27 13.57 18.97
C LEU A 56 -2.36 12.52 19.60
N ALA A 57 -2.13 11.43 18.91
CA ALA A 57 -1.26 10.35 19.36
C ALA A 57 -0.28 9.94 18.25
N ARG A 58 0.95 9.60 18.66
CA ARG A 58 1.90 8.89 17.78
C ARG A 58 1.58 7.41 17.85
N VAL A 59 1.44 6.79 16.68
CA VAL A 59 1.29 5.34 16.52
C VAL A 59 2.61 4.79 16.01
N ALA A 60 3.17 3.78 16.72
CA ALA A 60 4.43 3.17 16.32
C ALA A 60 4.37 2.71 14.86
N ASP A 61 5.47 2.89 14.13
CA ASP A 61 5.70 2.46 12.74
C ASP A 61 4.76 3.06 11.67
N ALA A 62 3.78 3.90 12.06
CA ALA A 62 2.76 4.41 11.14
C ALA A 62 2.58 5.94 11.14
N GLY A 63 3.23 6.68 12.04
CA GLY A 63 3.11 8.14 12.11
C GLY A 63 2.16 8.63 13.22
N PHE A 64 1.08 9.33 12.87
CA PHE A 64 0.19 9.96 13.85
C PHE A 64 -1.28 9.64 13.59
N VAL A 65 -2.07 9.66 14.64
CA VAL A 65 -3.53 9.67 14.55
C VAL A 65 -4.07 10.83 15.37
N LEU A 66 -4.89 11.66 14.73
CA LEU A 66 -5.66 12.72 15.33
C LEU A 66 -7.12 12.28 15.42
N LEU A 67 -7.65 12.16 16.61
CA LEU A 67 -9.07 11.99 16.86
C LEU A 67 -9.67 13.37 17.16
N LYS A 68 -10.51 13.86 16.26
CA LYS A 68 -11.00 15.23 16.29
C LYS A 68 -12.53 15.30 16.31
N VAL A 69 -13.08 16.18 17.13
CA VAL A 69 -14.51 16.54 17.07
C VAL A 69 -14.76 17.32 15.77
N SER A 70 -15.15 16.61 14.75
CA SER A 70 -15.25 17.17 13.37
C SER A 70 -16.02 16.22 12.47
N THR A 71 -16.49 16.73 11.33
CA THR A 71 -17.01 15.93 10.23
C THR A 71 -15.91 15.72 9.17
N ALA A 72 -16.02 14.67 8.36
CA ALA A 72 -15.10 14.44 7.24
C ALA A 72 -15.06 15.63 6.26
N ASP A 73 -16.18 16.29 6.05
CA ASP A 73 -16.24 17.48 5.18
C ASP A 73 -15.51 18.69 5.78
N SER A 74 -15.54 18.85 7.10
CA SER A 74 -14.73 19.86 7.77
C SER A 74 -13.23 19.55 7.66
N VAL A 75 -12.85 18.28 7.82
CA VAL A 75 -11.46 17.84 7.64
C VAL A 75 -10.93 18.13 6.23
N ARG A 76 -11.74 17.90 5.19
CA ARG A 76 -11.37 18.21 3.80
C ARG A 76 -10.94 19.66 3.57
N LYS A 77 -11.43 20.60 4.37
CA LYS A 77 -11.14 22.02 4.18
C LYS A 77 -9.74 22.43 4.65
N TRP A 78 -9.24 21.80 5.70
CA TRP A 78 -7.94 22.18 6.28
C TRP A 78 -6.82 21.16 6.01
N LEU A 79 -7.17 19.88 5.80
CA LEU A 79 -6.20 18.79 5.64
C LEU A 79 -5.18 19.04 4.52
N PRO A 80 -5.55 19.52 3.31
CA PRO A 80 -4.58 19.80 2.25
C PRO A 80 -3.54 20.85 2.67
N THR A 81 -3.97 21.89 3.41
CA THR A 81 -3.06 22.92 3.92
C THR A 81 -2.11 22.36 4.97
N ALA A 82 -2.59 21.50 5.87
CA ALA A 82 -1.75 20.84 6.86
C ALA A 82 -0.71 19.93 6.19
N LEU A 83 -1.12 19.13 5.20
CA LEU A 83 -0.22 18.26 4.44
C LEU A 83 0.86 19.03 3.69
N MET A 84 0.48 20.12 3.04
CA MET A 84 1.44 21.01 2.37
C MET A 84 2.49 21.51 3.36
N ARG A 85 2.07 22.06 4.50
CA ARG A 85 2.99 22.56 5.55
C ARG A 85 3.90 21.45 6.11
N ILE A 86 3.40 20.23 6.26
CA ILE A 86 4.22 19.10 6.71
C ILE A 86 5.29 18.78 5.65
N ARG A 87 4.92 18.74 4.37
CA ARG A 87 5.82 18.44 3.25
C ARG A 87 6.87 19.55 3.01
N ASP A 88 6.57 20.79 3.39
CA ASP A 88 7.49 21.92 3.31
C ASP A 88 8.74 21.74 4.20
N PHE A 89 8.79 20.70 5.04
CA PHE A 89 9.95 20.34 5.85
C PHE A 89 11.26 20.33 5.05
N SER A 90 11.26 19.74 3.86
CA SER A 90 12.46 19.64 3.03
C SER A 90 13.01 21.00 2.63
N GLN A 91 12.13 21.96 2.33
CA GLN A 91 12.52 23.34 2.00
C GLN A 91 12.97 24.11 3.25
N LEU A 92 12.21 24.00 4.36
CA LEU A 92 12.47 24.71 5.60
C LEU A 92 13.82 24.32 6.25
N TYR A 93 14.21 23.06 6.09
CA TYR A 93 15.44 22.51 6.68
C TYR A 93 16.51 22.20 5.64
N GLU A 94 16.38 22.73 4.41
CA GLU A 94 17.34 22.59 3.29
C GLU A 94 17.75 21.13 3.04
N LYS A 95 16.76 20.21 3.06
CA LYS A 95 17.01 18.78 2.87
C LYS A 95 16.99 18.40 1.38
N PRO A 96 17.90 17.51 0.92
CA PRO A 96 17.99 17.08 -0.48
C PRO A 96 16.95 16.00 -0.86
N TYR A 97 15.98 15.71 -0.01
CA TYR A 97 14.95 14.68 -0.20
C TYR A 97 13.58 15.22 0.19
N ASN A 98 12.54 14.62 -0.39
CA ASN A 98 11.15 14.92 -0.07
C ASN A 98 10.62 13.97 1.00
N CYS A 99 9.85 14.51 1.95
CA CYS A 99 9.15 13.75 2.96
C CYS A 99 7.72 13.52 2.52
N GLU A 100 7.33 12.24 2.45
CA GLU A 100 5.98 11.85 2.08
C GLU A 100 5.12 11.65 3.33
N VAL A 101 3.90 12.14 3.27
CA VAL A 101 2.85 11.89 4.25
C VAL A 101 1.53 11.73 3.51
N ASN A 102 0.81 10.65 3.81
CA ASN A 102 -0.51 10.37 3.25
C ASN A 102 -1.52 10.20 4.37
N CYS A 103 -2.79 10.49 4.11
CA CYS A 103 -3.80 10.49 5.15
C CYS A 103 -4.96 9.55 4.87
N GLY A 104 -5.47 8.97 5.96
CA GLY A 104 -6.77 8.30 6.01
C GLY A 104 -7.72 9.08 6.91
N VAL A 105 -8.95 9.27 6.46
CA VAL A 105 -10.00 9.98 7.20
C VAL A 105 -11.15 9.05 7.44
N TYR A 106 -11.47 8.77 8.70
CA TYR A 106 -12.56 7.89 9.10
C TYR A 106 -13.51 8.61 10.06
N ALA A 107 -14.73 8.91 9.60
CA ALA A 107 -15.79 9.40 10.48
C ALA A 107 -16.33 8.23 11.30
N LEU A 108 -16.35 8.35 12.62
CA LEU A 108 -16.78 7.29 13.52
C LEU A 108 -18.31 7.08 13.44
N HIS A 109 -18.71 5.82 13.44
CA HIS A 109 -20.10 5.39 13.47
C HIS A 109 -20.55 4.97 14.89
N SER A 110 -21.85 4.81 15.10
CA SER A 110 -22.42 4.46 16.39
C SER A 110 -22.00 3.09 16.91
N ASP A 111 -21.61 2.19 16.04
CA ASP A 111 -21.17 0.82 16.29
C ASP A 111 -19.65 0.64 16.40
N ASP A 112 -18.88 1.72 16.29
CA ASP A 112 -17.41 1.69 16.44
C ASP A 112 -17.01 1.63 17.93
N TRP A 113 -16.86 0.44 18.48
CA TRP A 113 -16.51 0.22 19.88
C TRP A 113 -15.02 -0.04 20.12
N GLU A 114 -14.34 -0.63 19.17
CA GLU A 114 -12.96 -1.07 19.29
C GLU A 114 -11.99 -0.05 18.69
N LEU A 115 -11.09 0.45 19.54
CA LEU A 115 -10.05 1.40 19.12
C LEU A 115 -9.17 0.80 18.02
N GLU A 116 -8.84 -0.48 18.12
CA GLU A 116 -8.01 -1.18 17.13
C GLU A 116 -8.63 -1.17 15.74
N GLU A 117 -9.94 -1.36 15.64
CA GLU A 117 -10.65 -1.32 14.36
C GLU A 117 -10.70 0.10 13.79
N ILE A 118 -10.91 1.12 14.63
CA ILE A 118 -10.84 2.54 14.20
C ILE A 118 -9.45 2.88 13.68
N LEU A 119 -8.40 2.50 14.41
CA LEU A 119 -7.02 2.70 13.99
C LEU A 119 -6.72 1.95 12.71
N PHE A 120 -7.15 0.70 12.60
CA PHE A 120 -6.96 -0.12 11.40
C PHE A 120 -7.60 0.55 10.18
N ARG A 121 -8.89 0.90 10.22
CA ARG A 121 -9.58 1.56 9.10
C ARG A 121 -8.91 2.87 8.71
N THR A 122 -8.52 3.65 9.71
CA THR A 122 -7.89 4.97 9.50
C THR A 122 -6.52 4.83 8.83
N LEU A 123 -5.65 3.97 9.37
CA LEU A 123 -4.28 3.80 8.87
C LEU A 123 -4.23 3.05 7.54
N GLN A 124 -5.10 2.06 7.34
CA GLN A 124 -5.22 1.38 6.04
C GLN A 124 -5.70 2.34 4.94
N SER A 125 -6.60 3.26 5.28
CA SER A 125 -7.00 4.32 4.32
C SER A 125 -5.82 5.25 3.98
N ALA A 126 -4.95 5.56 4.95
CA ALA A 126 -3.76 6.36 4.69
C ALA A 126 -2.74 5.63 3.80
N GLN A 127 -2.51 4.34 4.03
CA GLN A 127 -1.68 3.50 3.17
C GLN A 127 -2.29 3.35 1.75
N MET A 128 -3.61 3.26 1.66
CA MET A 128 -4.31 3.25 0.38
C MET A 128 -4.13 4.59 -0.36
N ALA A 129 -4.14 5.72 0.34
CA ALA A 129 -3.83 7.02 -0.25
C ALA A 129 -2.43 7.05 -0.85
N GLN A 130 -1.43 6.50 -0.15
CA GLN A 130 -0.07 6.36 -0.67
C GLN A 130 -0.03 5.51 -1.94
N ARG A 131 -0.69 4.35 -1.96
CA ARG A 131 -0.73 3.45 -3.13
C ARG A 131 -1.43 4.06 -4.34
N LYS A 132 -2.48 4.87 -4.10
CA LYS A 132 -3.26 5.57 -5.14
C LYS A 132 -2.62 6.90 -5.54
N GLU A 133 -1.45 7.23 -4.97
CA GLU A 133 -0.74 8.50 -5.20
C GLU A 133 -1.64 9.73 -4.95
N THR A 134 -2.48 9.65 -3.91
CA THR A 134 -3.37 10.71 -3.49
C THR A 134 -2.99 11.23 -2.11
N ASP A 135 -3.33 12.47 -1.82
CA ASP A 135 -3.03 13.09 -0.51
C ASP A 135 -3.74 12.39 0.64
N TYR A 136 -5.00 12.00 0.42
CA TYR A 136 -5.79 11.31 1.42
C TYR A 136 -6.89 10.42 0.81
N VAL A 137 -7.35 9.44 1.59
CA VAL A 137 -8.52 8.62 1.30
C VAL A 137 -9.51 8.75 2.46
N ILE A 138 -10.79 8.97 2.14
CA ILE A 138 -11.87 8.90 3.11
C ILE A 138 -12.39 7.47 3.16
N CYS A 139 -12.36 6.87 4.35
CA CYS A 139 -12.83 5.52 4.60
C CYS A 139 -14.35 5.46 4.50
N THR A 140 -14.85 5.19 3.32
CA THR A 140 -16.27 4.91 3.04
C THR A 140 -16.55 3.42 3.14
N GLN A 141 -17.84 3.02 3.07
CA GLN A 141 -18.22 1.62 3.03
C GLN A 141 -17.60 0.86 1.83
N ASP A 142 -17.42 1.54 0.70
CA ASP A 142 -16.77 0.94 -0.47
C ASP A 142 -15.27 0.71 -0.22
N VAL A 143 -14.59 1.64 0.45
CA VAL A 143 -13.20 1.49 0.89
C VAL A 143 -13.07 0.33 1.88
N VAL A 144 -13.99 0.21 2.84
CA VAL A 144 -14.01 -0.94 3.79
C VAL A 144 -14.17 -2.27 3.04
N ARG A 145 -15.06 -2.32 2.03
CA ARG A 145 -15.21 -3.53 1.19
C ARG A 145 -13.94 -3.84 0.39
N GLU A 146 -13.29 -2.82 -0.18
CA GLU A 146 -12.01 -2.98 -0.89
C GLU A 146 -10.94 -3.56 0.03
N MET A 147 -10.81 -3.05 1.27
CA MET A 147 -9.89 -3.59 2.30
C MET A 147 -10.20 -5.04 2.66
N ALA A 148 -11.48 -5.37 2.85
CA ALA A 148 -11.89 -6.74 3.16
C ALA A 148 -11.56 -7.71 2.02
N GLN A 149 -11.76 -7.29 0.77
CA GLN A 149 -11.41 -8.07 -0.42
C GLN A 149 -9.90 -8.28 -0.57
N GLU A 150 -9.09 -7.24 -0.31
CA GLU A 150 -7.62 -7.36 -0.29
C GLU A 150 -7.17 -8.36 0.78
N ARG A 151 -7.72 -8.26 2.00
CA ARG A 151 -7.38 -9.15 3.11
C ARG A 151 -7.74 -10.61 2.83
N GLN A 152 -8.89 -10.84 2.20
CA GLN A 152 -9.29 -12.18 1.78
C GLN A 152 -8.30 -12.74 0.75
N LEU A 153 -7.97 -11.97 -0.30
CA LEU A 153 -6.99 -12.39 -1.31
C LEU A 153 -5.61 -12.69 -0.72
N GLN A 154 -5.15 -11.91 0.26
CA GLN A 154 -3.89 -12.19 0.96
C GLN A 154 -3.91 -13.57 1.61
N GLY A 155 -4.99 -13.93 2.29
CA GLY A 155 -5.16 -15.25 2.92
C GLY A 155 -5.14 -16.41 1.91
N GLU A 156 -5.51 -16.16 0.66
CA GLU A 156 -5.61 -17.18 -0.40
C GLU A 156 -4.31 -17.40 -1.17
N ILE A 157 -3.37 -16.42 -1.17
CA ILE A 157 -2.13 -16.47 -1.97
C ILE A 157 -1.29 -17.72 -1.69
N ALA A 158 -1.09 -18.06 -0.41
CA ALA A 158 -0.25 -19.22 -0.05
C ALA A 158 -0.80 -20.54 -0.62
N ALA A 159 -2.11 -20.72 -0.50
CA ALA A 159 -2.81 -21.90 -1.02
C ALA A 159 -2.89 -21.89 -2.55
N ALA A 160 -2.93 -20.72 -3.19
CA ALA A 160 -2.97 -20.58 -4.65
C ALA A 160 -1.70 -21.13 -5.32
N PHE A 161 -0.53 -20.99 -4.68
CA PHE A 161 0.70 -21.65 -5.17
C PHE A 161 0.57 -23.17 -5.17
N GLU A 162 0.05 -23.74 -4.10
CA GLU A 162 -0.10 -25.20 -3.96
C GLU A 162 -1.12 -25.77 -4.94
N ARG A 163 -2.20 -25.02 -5.20
CA ARG A 163 -3.22 -25.38 -6.18
C ARG A 163 -2.82 -25.12 -7.63
N GLY A 164 -1.65 -24.49 -7.88
CA GLY A 164 -1.18 -24.20 -9.24
C GLY A 164 -1.99 -23.12 -9.97
N GLU A 165 -2.63 -22.23 -9.23
CA GLU A 165 -3.49 -21.18 -9.79
C GLU A 165 -2.69 -20.09 -10.49
N PHE A 166 -1.39 -19.94 -10.16
CA PHE A 166 -0.52 -19.00 -10.87
C PHE A 166 -0.03 -19.60 -12.17
N GLN A 167 -0.32 -18.89 -13.26
CA GLN A 167 -0.04 -19.35 -14.62
C GLN A 167 0.98 -18.44 -15.29
N LEU A 168 1.80 -19.06 -16.15
CA LEU A 168 2.72 -18.36 -17.04
C LEU A 168 2.00 -18.02 -18.35
N TYR A 169 2.00 -16.75 -18.69
CA TYR A 169 1.59 -16.23 -19.98
C TYR A 169 2.83 -15.69 -20.69
N ILE A 170 2.87 -15.79 -22.02
CA ILE A 170 3.94 -15.25 -22.83
C ILE A 170 3.39 -14.16 -23.74
N GLN A 171 3.93 -12.96 -23.59
CA GLN A 171 3.72 -11.89 -24.54
C GLN A 171 4.83 -11.96 -25.59
N PHE A 172 4.48 -12.31 -26.83
CA PHE A 172 5.46 -12.55 -27.87
C PHE A 172 6.18 -11.29 -28.35
N TYR A 173 7.48 -11.43 -28.56
CA TYR A 173 8.28 -10.48 -29.33
C TYR A 173 8.29 -10.89 -30.79
N VAL A 174 7.89 -9.97 -31.64
CA VAL A 174 7.83 -10.21 -33.12
C VAL A 174 8.81 -9.31 -33.80
N ASN A 175 9.61 -9.90 -34.70
CA ASN A 175 10.49 -9.14 -35.56
C ASN A 175 9.63 -8.31 -36.52
N ALA A 176 9.69 -6.98 -36.42
CA ALA A 176 8.85 -6.06 -37.18
C ALA A 176 9.07 -6.12 -38.69
N ARG A 177 10.24 -6.65 -39.15
CA ARG A 177 10.58 -6.77 -40.58
C ARG A 177 10.08 -8.07 -41.19
N THR A 178 10.15 -9.17 -40.41
CA THR A 178 9.86 -10.51 -40.95
C THR A 178 8.53 -11.07 -40.51
N GLY A 179 7.91 -10.49 -39.46
CA GLY A 179 6.71 -11.02 -38.82
C GLY A 179 6.94 -12.28 -37.98
N GLN A 180 8.18 -12.75 -37.86
CA GLN A 180 8.51 -13.96 -37.09
C GLN A 180 8.54 -13.69 -35.59
N VAL A 181 8.04 -14.65 -34.82
CA VAL A 181 8.18 -14.66 -33.36
C VAL A 181 9.61 -15.04 -32.99
N VAL A 182 10.29 -14.19 -32.22
CA VAL A 182 11.69 -14.38 -31.85
C VAL A 182 11.90 -14.71 -30.39
N GLY A 183 10.89 -14.45 -29.56
CA GLY A 183 10.94 -14.66 -28.10
C GLY A 183 9.68 -14.12 -27.44
N GLY A 184 9.75 -13.86 -26.13
CA GLY A 184 8.64 -13.27 -25.43
C GLY A 184 9.00 -12.79 -24.03
N GLU A 185 8.04 -12.13 -23.40
CA GLU A 185 8.08 -11.74 -22.00
C GLU A 185 7.18 -12.66 -21.17
N ALA A 186 7.74 -13.16 -20.07
CA ALA A 186 7.00 -13.94 -19.08
C ALA A 186 6.13 -13.03 -18.22
N LEU A 187 4.84 -13.24 -18.25
CA LEU A 187 3.86 -12.52 -17.48
C LEU A 187 3.10 -13.48 -16.56
N SER A 188 3.11 -13.22 -15.28
CA SER A 188 2.28 -13.98 -14.35
C SER A 188 0.82 -13.60 -14.48
N ARG A 189 -0.06 -14.60 -14.27
CA ARG A 189 -1.51 -14.43 -14.15
C ARG A 189 -1.99 -15.32 -13.02
N TRP A 190 -2.97 -14.86 -12.27
CA TRP A 190 -3.61 -15.67 -11.24
C TRP A 190 -5.00 -16.09 -11.73
N GLN A 191 -5.16 -17.37 -12.04
CA GLN A 191 -6.47 -17.97 -12.34
C GLN A 191 -7.20 -18.27 -11.05
N HIS A 192 -7.87 -17.23 -10.53
CA HIS A 192 -8.60 -17.33 -9.27
C HIS A 192 -9.93 -18.09 -9.51
N PRO A 193 -10.30 -19.05 -8.63
CA PRO A 193 -11.51 -19.86 -8.85
C PRO A 193 -12.80 -19.02 -8.94
N ASP A 194 -12.94 -18.01 -8.10
CA ASP A 194 -14.18 -17.22 -8.03
C ASP A 194 -14.12 -15.89 -8.78
N ARG A 195 -12.90 -15.35 -9.03
CA ARG A 195 -12.70 -14.01 -9.61
C ARG A 195 -12.18 -14.03 -11.05
N GLY A 196 -11.95 -15.25 -11.59
CA GLY A 196 -11.38 -15.41 -12.92
C GLY A 196 -9.91 -15.00 -13.02
N LEU A 197 -9.51 -14.49 -14.16
CA LEU A 197 -8.10 -14.16 -14.45
C LEU A 197 -7.71 -12.80 -13.88
N LEU A 198 -6.88 -12.81 -12.83
CA LEU A 198 -6.33 -11.61 -12.23
C LEU A 198 -4.96 -11.26 -12.81
N THR A 199 -4.74 -9.97 -13.07
CA THR A 199 -3.47 -9.43 -13.58
C THR A 199 -2.50 -9.10 -12.44
N PRO A 200 -1.18 -8.97 -12.71
CA PRO A 200 -0.17 -8.66 -11.70
C PRO A 200 -0.48 -7.44 -10.84
N GLY A 201 -1.08 -6.40 -11.41
CA GLY A 201 -1.48 -5.18 -10.67
C GLY A 201 -2.39 -5.44 -9.46
N TYR A 202 -3.10 -6.58 -9.46
CA TYR A 202 -3.97 -6.97 -8.35
C TYR A 202 -3.23 -7.69 -7.21
N PHE A 203 -2.27 -8.57 -7.50
CA PHE A 203 -1.67 -9.45 -6.48
C PHE A 203 -0.20 -9.16 -6.19
N VAL A 204 0.58 -8.58 -7.11
CA VAL A 204 1.99 -8.27 -6.89
C VAL A 204 2.20 -7.31 -5.72
N PRO A 205 1.45 -6.19 -5.59
CA PRO A 205 1.60 -5.30 -4.44
C PRO A 205 1.33 -5.99 -3.10
N MET A 206 0.39 -6.94 -3.06
CA MET A 206 0.12 -7.76 -1.87
C MET A 206 1.30 -8.71 -1.56
N MET A 207 1.82 -9.40 -2.58
CA MET A 207 2.96 -10.30 -2.41
C MET A 207 4.22 -9.56 -1.97
N GLU A 208 4.43 -8.34 -2.42
CA GLU A 208 5.55 -7.52 -1.98
C GLU A 208 5.45 -7.14 -0.49
N ARG A 209 4.25 -6.80 0.00
CA ARG A 209 4.01 -6.53 1.42
C ARG A 209 4.26 -7.75 2.30
N GLU A 210 3.78 -8.90 1.86
CA GLU A 210 3.90 -10.18 2.58
C GLU A 210 5.25 -10.88 2.37
N ASN A 211 6.20 -10.26 1.66
CA ASN A 211 7.47 -10.84 1.28
C ASN A 211 7.35 -12.17 0.50
N LEU A 212 6.25 -12.35 -0.23
CA LEU A 212 5.99 -13.52 -1.06
C LEU A 212 6.41 -13.33 -2.52
N ILE A 213 6.81 -12.11 -2.91
CA ILE A 213 7.12 -11.79 -4.30
C ILE A 213 8.29 -12.62 -4.83
N SER A 214 9.33 -12.85 -4.01
CA SER A 214 10.46 -13.69 -4.42
C SER A 214 10.02 -15.13 -4.71
N ARG A 215 9.07 -15.67 -3.95
CA ARG A 215 8.47 -16.99 -4.22
C ARG A 215 7.78 -17.01 -5.59
N MET A 216 7.06 -15.93 -5.94
CA MET A 216 6.41 -15.79 -7.25
C MET A 216 7.43 -15.72 -8.38
N ASP A 217 8.47 -14.92 -8.22
CA ASP A 217 9.51 -14.76 -9.24
C ASP A 217 10.19 -16.10 -9.58
N TYR A 218 10.59 -16.87 -8.56
CA TYR A 218 11.17 -18.20 -8.77
C TYR A 218 10.15 -19.20 -9.31
N TYR A 219 8.90 -19.16 -8.87
CA TYR A 219 7.83 -20.03 -9.39
C TYR A 219 7.60 -19.81 -10.88
N ILE A 220 7.60 -18.57 -11.35
CA ILE A 220 7.47 -18.24 -12.76
C ILE A 220 8.74 -18.63 -13.54
N LEU A 221 9.93 -18.40 -12.96
CA LEU A 221 11.20 -18.82 -13.56
C LEU A 221 11.23 -20.34 -13.81
N ASP A 222 10.81 -21.16 -12.84
CA ASP A 222 10.75 -22.62 -13.01
C ASP A 222 9.84 -23.01 -14.16
N LYS A 223 8.68 -22.37 -14.31
CA LYS A 223 7.76 -22.58 -15.45
C LYS A 223 8.37 -22.17 -16.78
N VAL A 224 9.13 -21.07 -16.80
CA VAL A 224 9.85 -20.62 -18.00
C VAL A 224 10.94 -21.61 -18.37
N CYS A 225 11.75 -22.07 -17.44
CA CYS A 225 12.78 -23.09 -17.68
C CYS A 225 12.19 -24.39 -18.24
N ALA A 226 11.09 -24.85 -17.65
CA ALA A 226 10.38 -26.03 -18.11
C ALA A 226 9.81 -25.84 -19.54
N LEU A 227 9.32 -24.65 -19.88
CA LEU A 227 8.83 -24.32 -21.22
C LEU A 227 9.99 -24.33 -22.22
N LEU A 228 11.10 -23.64 -21.92
CA LEU A 228 12.28 -23.61 -22.78
C LEU A 228 12.88 -25.00 -22.99
N GLY A 229 12.91 -25.85 -21.97
CA GLY A 229 13.32 -27.25 -22.09
C GLY A 229 12.48 -28.01 -23.14
N ARG A 230 11.15 -27.91 -23.04
CA ARG A 230 10.23 -28.55 -24.02
C ARG A 230 10.40 -28.00 -25.43
N LEU A 231 10.60 -26.68 -25.60
CA LEU A 231 10.85 -26.08 -26.92
C LEU A 231 12.16 -26.57 -27.51
N ASN A 232 13.20 -26.68 -26.68
CA ASN A 232 14.50 -27.21 -27.09
C ASN A 232 14.42 -28.68 -27.57
N GLU A 233 13.66 -29.52 -26.86
CA GLU A 233 13.39 -30.92 -27.26
C GLU A 233 12.65 -31.00 -28.60
N GLN A 234 11.87 -29.98 -28.96
CA GLN A 234 11.17 -29.86 -30.25
C GLN A 234 12.03 -29.22 -31.37
N GLY A 235 13.30 -28.93 -31.07
CA GLY A 235 14.21 -28.32 -32.04
C GLY A 235 14.14 -26.81 -32.17
N ILE A 236 13.42 -26.14 -31.25
CA ILE A 236 13.28 -24.67 -31.20
C ILE A 236 14.35 -24.12 -30.26
N HIS A 237 15.54 -23.81 -30.78
CA HIS A 237 16.70 -23.41 -29.96
C HIS A 237 16.93 -21.91 -29.86
N HIS A 238 16.20 -21.09 -30.65
CA HIS A 238 16.44 -19.64 -30.74
C HIS A 238 15.37 -18.80 -30.05
N PHE A 239 14.49 -19.44 -29.27
CA PHE A 239 13.45 -18.76 -28.55
C PHE A 239 13.96 -18.33 -27.16
N PHE A 240 13.88 -17.04 -26.84
CA PHE A 240 14.24 -16.51 -25.52
C PHE A 240 13.03 -15.97 -24.80
N ILE A 241 13.06 -16.00 -23.46
CA ILE A 241 12.00 -15.45 -22.60
C ILE A 241 12.65 -14.54 -21.59
N SER A 242 12.24 -13.27 -21.56
CA SER A 242 12.60 -12.34 -20.50
C SER A 242 11.69 -12.54 -19.28
N CYS A 243 12.25 -12.47 -18.09
CA CYS A 243 11.53 -12.58 -16.83
C CYS A 243 11.71 -11.30 -16.02
N ASN A 244 10.63 -10.79 -15.45
CA ASN A 244 10.67 -9.69 -14.50
C ASN A 244 10.93 -10.24 -13.09
N PHE A 245 11.82 -9.59 -12.36
CA PHE A 245 12.13 -9.90 -10.97
C PHE A 245 11.95 -8.68 -10.09
N SER A 246 11.36 -8.86 -8.93
CA SER A 246 11.37 -7.85 -7.90
C SER A 246 12.79 -7.63 -7.37
N ARG A 247 13.12 -6.40 -6.97
CA ARG A 247 14.39 -6.10 -6.29
C ARG A 247 14.57 -6.92 -5.01
N LYS A 248 13.48 -7.29 -4.34
CA LYS A 248 13.48 -8.13 -3.15
C LYS A 248 13.96 -9.56 -3.40
N SER A 249 14.03 -9.99 -4.65
CA SER A 249 14.48 -11.35 -5.01
C SER A 249 16.00 -11.49 -5.09
N PHE A 250 16.74 -10.38 -4.99
CA PHE A 250 18.21 -10.34 -5.11
C PHE A 250 18.92 -9.84 -3.87
N GLY A 251 18.21 -9.55 -2.75
CA GLY A 251 18.81 -8.99 -1.55
C GLY A 251 18.37 -9.63 -0.27
#